data_1d791d8938c5e666642a1eb825bbe9c7
#
_entry.id   1d791d8938c5e666642a1eb825bbe9c7
#
_cell.length_a   1.000
_cell.length_b   1.000
_cell.length_c   1.000
_cell.angle_alpha   90.00
_cell.angle_beta   90.00
_cell.angle_gamma   90.00
#
_symmetry.space_group_name_H-M   'P 1'
#
loop_
_entity.id
_entity.type
_entity.pdbx_description
1 polymer ?
#
loop_
_entity_poly.entity_id
_entity_poly.type
_entity_poly.pdbx_seq_one_letter_code
_entity_poly.pdbx_strand_id
1 'polypeptide(L)'
;MIKIKDLSFAYGENKIFNKFSLEINERLAFLVGKNGAGKTTLLKLIHGDLKNYTGEIISDDAFVVSQSFMLFDELNGYDNIAIAIGLAEKEVKNLVKTSPFYINGLERKLKFMTTIEKQTLELIAMSLSEKKLILLDEVSAALDYMTSKKLIDYIKLSNKSFLMVSHDEDFIQNFDAREIFLDKQKNILDQKNETIKNNPNKKIIGIYIKDDAKINEVLKKFKQFAYVPKDVRMALLMDETAYKNIFIYDILKNIKTDYIKKAEDFIAKYKLKFKANDITNTLSGGNLQKLVFFRELERDEDVYILYNYKKGMDFEAKALAQEAIIKRRDEGKEIYIISDDYEELKEDIVDEIKII
;
A
#
# COMPACT_ATOMS: atom_id res chain seq x y z
N MET A 1 22.56 -8.37 2.31
CA MET A 1 21.81 -9.47 2.98
C MET A 1 21.42 -9.05 4.38
N ILE A 2 20.18 -9.35 4.82
CA ILE A 2 19.73 -9.09 6.19
C ILE A 2 19.25 -10.41 6.78
N LYS A 3 19.75 -10.78 7.96
CA LYS A 3 19.32 -11.98 8.68
C LYS A 3 19.03 -11.64 10.12
N ILE A 4 17.82 -11.96 10.55
CA ILE A 4 17.31 -11.71 11.89
C ILE A 4 16.88 -13.06 12.47
N LYS A 5 17.35 -13.38 13.69
CA LYS A 5 17.03 -14.63 14.36
C LYS A 5 16.56 -14.35 15.79
N ASP A 6 15.36 -14.86 16.11
CA ASP A 6 14.75 -14.82 17.45
C ASP A 6 14.74 -13.42 18.10
N LEU A 7 14.59 -12.38 17.28
CA LEU A 7 14.58 -10.99 17.73
C LEU A 7 13.40 -10.73 18.66
N SER A 8 13.68 -10.25 19.86
CA SER A 8 12.66 -9.73 20.77
C SER A 8 13.03 -8.33 21.22
N PHE A 9 12.07 -7.40 21.08
CA PHE A 9 12.24 -5.99 21.41
C PHE A 9 10.95 -5.38 21.96
N ALA A 10 11.06 -4.49 22.94
CA ALA A 10 9.96 -3.74 23.53
C ALA A 10 10.35 -2.30 23.86
N TYR A 11 9.39 -1.37 23.74
CA TYR A 11 9.48 -0.03 24.34
C TYR A 11 8.77 -0.07 25.70
N GLY A 12 9.54 -0.14 26.78
CA GLY A 12 8.98 -0.36 28.13
C GLY A 12 8.21 -1.67 28.19
N GLU A 13 6.92 -1.60 28.52
CA GLU A 13 6.03 -2.78 28.56
C GLU A 13 5.43 -3.16 27.20
N ASN A 14 5.55 -2.27 26.19
CA ASN A 14 4.94 -2.49 24.89
C ASN A 14 5.86 -3.35 24.01
N LYS A 15 5.55 -4.66 23.92
CA LYS A 15 6.29 -5.60 23.07
C LYS A 15 5.99 -5.32 21.59
N ILE A 16 7.06 -5.13 20.80
CA ILE A 16 7.01 -4.91 19.35
C ILE A 16 7.35 -6.19 18.62
N PHE A 17 8.46 -6.85 19.00
CA PHE A 17 8.87 -8.15 18.44
C PHE A 17 9.00 -9.18 19.55
N ASN A 18 8.63 -10.43 19.23
CA ASN A 18 8.73 -11.58 20.14
C ASN A 18 9.20 -12.81 19.36
N LYS A 19 10.49 -13.15 19.49
CA LYS A 19 11.17 -14.22 18.74
C LYS A 19 10.96 -14.12 17.23
N PHE A 20 11.02 -12.89 16.73
CA PHE A 20 10.85 -12.58 15.31
C PHE A 20 12.08 -13.01 14.54
N SER A 21 11.90 -13.74 13.43
CA SER A 21 12.98 -14.15 12.54
C SER A 21 12.64 -13.80 11.10
N LEU A 22 13.61 -13.27 10.35
CA LEU A 22 13.45 -12.82 8.98
C LEU A 22 14.77 -12.96 8.23
N GLU A 23 14.71 -13.38 6.98
CA GLU A 23 15.85 -13.41 6.08
C GLU A 23 15.49 -12.71 4.78
N ILE A 24 16.32 -11.74 4.37
CA ILE A 24 16.15 -10.95 3.13
C ILE A 24 17.45 -11.11 2.34
N ASN A 25 17.36 -11.82 1.22
CA ASN A 25 18.45 -12.04 0.31
C ASN A 25 18.30 -11.24 -0.98
N GLU A 26 17.11 -10.73 -1.22
CA GLU A 26 16.75 -9.91 -2.37
C GLU A 26 17.43 -8.54 -2.30
N ARG A 27 17.77 -7.98 -3.46
CA ARG A 27 18.36 -6.64 -3.56
C ARG A 27 17.34 -5.55 -3.16
N LEU A 28 16.07 -5.78 -3.46
CA LEU A 28 14.96 -4.88 -3.15
C LEU A 28 13.91 -5.62 -2.34
N ALA A 29 13.50 -5.02 -1.21
CA ALA A 29 12.38 -5.52 -0.43
C ALA A 29 11.59 -4.35 0.19
N PHE A 30 10.29 -4.53 0.35
CA PHE A 30 9.42 -3.63 1.07
C PHE A 30 8.94 -4.23 2.38
N LEU A 31 8.93 -3.42 3.44
CA LEU A 31 8.21 -3.73 4.68
C LEU A 31 6.82 -3.12 4.60
N VAL A 32 5.82 -3.97 4.56
CA VAL A 32 4.41 -3.58 4.47
C VAL A 32 3.70 -3.96 5.77
N GLY A 33 2.65 -3.26 6.14
CA GLY A 33 1.87 -3.55 7.34
C GLY A 33 1.21 -2.33 7.93
N LYS A 34 0.28 -2.55 8.88
CA LYS A 34 -0.49 -1.47 9.52
C LYS A 34 0.40 -0.47 10.26
N ASN A 35 -0.11 0.75 10.49
CA ASN A 35 0.58 1.72 11.33
C ASN A 35 0.79 1.13 12.74
N GLY A 36 2.00 1.29 13.26
CA GLY A 36 2.40 0.70 14.55
C GLY A 36 2.73 -0.81 14.51
N ALA A 37 2.84 -1.43 13.33
CA ALA A 37 3.29 -2.83 13.20
C ALA A 37 4.78 -3.05 13.50
N GLY A 38 5.55 -1.96 13.69
CA GLY A 38 6.97 -2.04 14.01
C GLY A 38 7.92 -1.83 12.82
N LYS A 39 7.43 -1.37 11.65
CA LYS A 39 8.26 -1.16 10.44
C LYS A 39 9.46 -0.25 10.70
N THR A 40 9.22 0.97 11.14
CA THR A 40 10.28 1.93 11.52
C THR A 40 11.17 1.40 12.65
N THR A 41 10.59 0.67 13.62
CA THR A 41 11.35 0.05 14.71
C THR A 41 12.31 -1.00 14.16
N LEU A 42 11.88 -1.81 13.20
CA LEU A 42 12.74 -2.80 12.56
C LEU A 42 13.89 -2.15 11.80
N LEU A 43 13.63 -1.08 11.03
CA LEU A 43 14.69 -0.32 10.36
C LEU A 43 15.72 0.23 11.37
N LYS A 44 15.26 0.81 12.49
CA LYS A 44 16.14 1.32 13.56
C LYS A 44 16.97 0.22 14.23
N LEU A 45 16.40 -0.98 14.40
CA LEU A 45 17.12 -2.13 14.94
C LEU A 45 18.20 -2.64 13.95
N ILE A 46 17.87 -2.71 12.68
CA ILE A 46 18.82 -3.11 11.61
C ILE A 46 19.94 -2.08 11.48
N HIS A 47 19.64 -0.79 11.57
CA HIS A 47 20.63 0.29 11.53
C HIS A 47 21.52 0.32 12.79
N GLY A 48 21.03 -0.21 13.93
CA GLY A 48 21.75 -0.21 15.20
C GLY A 48 21.49 1.01 16.10
N ASP A 49 20.48 1.82 15.79
CA ASP A 49 20.02 2.92 16.66
C ASP A 49 19.40 2.40 17.95
N LEU A 50 18.80 1.22 17.90
CA LEU A 50 18.20 0.52 19.04
C LEU A 50 19.05 -0.70 19.38
N LYS A 51 19.58 -0.76 20.61
CA LYS A 51 20.53 -1.80 21.05
C LYS A 51 20.00 -2.76 22.11
N ASN A 52 18.89 -2.39 22.78
CA ASN A 52 18.35 -3.21 23.90
C ASN A 52 17.36 -4.26 23.39
N TYR A 53 17.86 -5.24 22.63
CA TYR A 53 17.07 -6.36 22.12
C TYR A 53 17.73 -7.71 22.46
N THR A 54 16.97 -8.79 22.35
CA THR A 54 17.50 -10.16 22.39
C THR A 54 17.36 -10.81 21.03
N GLY A 55 18.17 -11.83 20.76
CA GLY A 55 18.28 -12.44 19.44
C GLY A 55 19.47 -11.90 18.65
N GLU A 56 19.50 -12.13 17.37
CA GLU A 56 20.63 -11.79 16.50
C GLU A 56 20.15 -11.03 15.27
N ILE A 57 20.88 -9.98 14.89
CA ILE A 57 20.69 -9.23 13.64
C ILE A 57 22.05 -9.20 12.92
N ILE A 58 22.10 -9.75 11.72
CA ILE A 58 23.25 -9.70 10.83
C ILE A 58 22.82 -8.94 9.58
N SER A 59 23.47 -7.80 9.31
CA SER A 59 23.25 -6.99 8.11
C SER A 59 24.53 -6.30 7.67
N ASP A 60 24.56 -5.88 6.42
CA ASP A 60 25.57 -4.91 5.98
C ASP A 60 25.34 -3.57 6.71
N ASP A 61 26.42 -2.80 6.82
CA ASP A 61 26.34 -1.43 7.36
C ASP A 61 25.44 -0.58 6.47
N ALA A 62 24.44 0.07 7.07
CA ALA A 62 23.34 0.70 6.37
C ALA A 62 23.42 2.23 6.37
N PHE A 63 22.85 2.85 5.33
CA PHE A 63 22.49 4.27 5.33
C PHE A 63 20.96 4.38 5.48
N VAL A 64 20.49 5.24 6.37
CA VAL A 64 19.06 5.45 6.62
C VAL A 64 18.64 6.80 6.05
N VAL A 65 17.54 6.80 5.30
CA VAL A 65 16.75 8.00 4.97
C VAL A 65 15.42 7.86 5.66
N SER A 66 15.11 8.75 6.57
CA SER A 66 13.95 8.65 7.45
C SER A 66 12.97 9.81 7.25
N GLN A 67 11.73 9.61 7.68
CA GLN A 67 10.71 10.65 7.70
C GLN A 67 11.05 11.81 8.65
N SER A 68 11.78 11.53 9.72
CA SER A 68 12.31 12.54 10.65
C SER A 68 13.77 12.80 10.31
N PHE A 69 14.04 13.93 9.67
CA PHE A 69 15.38 14.34 9.24
C PHE A 69 16.40 14.29 10.38
N MET A 70 17.49 13.54 10.19
CA MET A 70 18.66 13.59 11.07
C MET A 70 19.59 14.75 10.65
N LEU A 71 19.03 15.94 10.47
CA LEU A 71 19.69 17.11 9.92
C LEU A 71 19.83 18.22 10.97
N PHE A 72 20.91 18.98 10.90
CA PHE A 72 21.19 20.10 11.78
C PHE A 72 20.76 21.41 11.15
N ASP A 73 19.71 22.02 11.67
CA ASP A 73 19.09 23.23 11.13
C ASP A 73 20.01 24.45 11.06
N GLU A 74 21.00 24.56 11.96
CA GLU A 74 21.95 25.66 11.99
C GLU A 74 23.14 25.49 11.02
N LEU A 75 23.33 24.30 10.45
CA LEU A 75 24.37 24.03 9.47
C LEU A 75 23.82 24.21 8.03
N ASN A 76 24.72 24.40 7.07
CA ASN A 76 24.37 24.44 5.66
C ASN A 76 24.20 23.03 5.07
N GLY A 77 23.76 22.95 3.80
CA GLY A 77 23.52 21.67 3.12
C GLY A 77 24.80 20.84 2.96
N TYR A 78 25.93 21.47 2.65
CA TYR A 78 27.22 20.76 2.49
C TYR A 78 27.68 20.12 3.82
N ASP A 79 27.59 20.87 4.93
CA ASP A 79 27.96 20.37 6.24
C ASP A 79 27.10 19.19 6.67
N ASN A 80 25.78 19.28 6.45
CA ASN A 80 24.87 18.19 6.76
C ASN A 80 25.17 16.92 5.94
N ILE A 81 25.43 17.05 4.64
CA ILE A 81 25.84 15.92 3.80
C ILE A 81 27.19 15.37 4.30
N ALA A 82 28.16 16.24 4.60
CA ALA A 82 29.48 15.86 5.08
C ALA A 82 29.39 15.00 6.35
N ILE A 83 28.58 15.42 7.33
CA ILE A 83 28.34 14.68 8.57
C ILE A 83 27.67 13.34 8.26
N ALA A 84 26.64 13.31 7.40
CA ALA A 84 25.88 12.11 7.10
C ALA A 84 26.74 11.02 6.43
N ILE A 85 27.71 11.39 5.61
CA ILE A 85 28.56 10.41 4.88
C ILE A 85 29.97 10.27 5.43
N GLY A 86 30.34 11.06 6.46
CA GLY A 86 31.63 10.98 7.11
C GLY A 86 32.79 11.52 6.27
N LEU A 87 32.54 12.51 5.40
CA LEU A 87 33.57 13.17 4.57
C LEU A 87 33.80 14.61 5.01
N ALA A 88 34.92 15.21 4.58
CA ALA A 88 35.13 16.63 4.77
C ALA A 88 34.23 17.47 3.84
N GLU A 89 33.80 18.66 4.29
CA GLU A 89 32.97 19.59 3.51
C GLU A 89 33.54 19.87 2.10
N LYS A 90 34.88 20.04 2.03
CA LYS A 90 35.59 20.29 0.75
C LYS A 90 35.42 19.13 -0.24
N GLU A 91 35.43 17.90 0.24
CA GLU A 91 35.22 16.71 -0.59
C GLU A 91 33.77 16.63 -1.07
N VAL A 92 32.82 16.92 -0.17
CA VAL A 92 31.38 16.98 -0.51
C VAL A 92 31.11 18.03 -1.58
N LYS A 93 31.69 19.22 -1.50
CA LYS A 93 31.56 20.28 -2.52
C LYS A 93 31.98 19.83 -3.91
N ASN A 94 32.97 18.94 -4.01
CA ASN A 94 33.42 18.38 -5.27
C ASN A 94 32.49 17.26 -5.77
N LEU A 95 31.99 16.41 -4.86
CA LEU A 95 31.22 15.21 -5.19
C LEU A 95 29.73 15.48 -5.41
N VAL A 96 29.15 16.47 -4.71
CA VAL A 96 27.70 16.68 -4.68
C VAL A 96 27.04 16.82 -6.05
N LYS A 97 27.77 17.39 -7.01
CA LYS A 97 27.28 17.56 -8.39
C LYS A 97 27.17 16.24 -9.18
N THR A 98 27.77 15.17 -8.69
CA THR A 98 27.65 13.84 -9.30
C THR A 98 26.37 13.11 -8.84
N SER A 99 25.72 13.61 -7.79
CA SER A 99 24.44 13.05 -7.34
C SER A 99 23.31 13.33 -8.34
N PRO A 100 22.47 12.34 -8.68
CA PRO A 100 21.29 12.56 -9.52
C PRO A 100 20.25 13.47 -8.85
N PHE A 101 20.36 13.66 -7.52
CA PHE A 101 19.47 14.50 -6.72
C PHE A 101 20.02 15.91 -6.49
N TYR A 102 21.14 16.28 -7.09
CA TYR A 102 21.76 17.60 -6.87
C TYR A 102 20.76 18.75 -7.02
N ILE A 103 20.80 19.67 -6.06
CA ILE A 103 20.07 20.95 -6.08
C ILE A 103 21.03 22.11 -5.81
N ASN A 104 20.67 23.31 -6.26
CA ASN A 104 21.42 24.53 -5.95
C ASN A 104 21.06 25.05 -4.56
N GLY A 105 21.90 25.94 -4.01
CA GLY A 105 21.63 26.63 -2.75
C GLY A 105 22.02 25.83 -1.51
N LEU A 106 22.91 24.86 -1.64
CA LEU A 106 23.42 24.04 -0.51
C LEU A 106 24.25 24.84 0.51
N GLU A 107 24.66 26.07 0.17
CA GLU A 107 25.32 27.01 1.08
C GLU A 107 24.37 27.62 2.12
N ARG A 108 23.05 27.53 1.90
CA ARG A 108 22.05 28.02 2.86
C ARG A 108 21.96 27.13 4.07
N LYS A 109 21.68 27.73 5.25
CA LYS A 109 21.33 26.95 6.46
C LYS A 109 20.02 26.22 6.27
N LEU A 110 19.93 25.01 6.84
CA LEU A 110 18.77 24.16 6.66
C LEU A 110 17.47 24.74 7.19
N LYS A 111 17.52 25.57 8.23
CA LYS A 111 16.31 26.27 8.72
C LYS A 111 15.62 27.15 7.68
N PHE A 112 16.31 27.53 6.61
CA PHE A 112 15.77 28.30 5.49
C PHE A 112 15.41 27.43 4.27
N MET A 113 15.53 26.12 4.39
CA MET A 113 15.19 25.16 3.34
C MET A 113 13.76 24.62 3.57
N THR A 114 13.07 24.36 2.47
CA THR A 114 11.77 23.67 2.51
C THR A 114 11.91 22.20 2.90
N THR A 115 10.82 21.57 3.29
CA THR A 115 10.79 20.13 3.61
C THR A 115 11.28 19.28 2.43
N ILE A 116 10.89 19.64 1.19
CA ILE A 116 11.33 18.93 -0.03
C ILE A 116 12.84 19.08 -0.22
N GLU A 117 13.41 20.28 -0.01
CA GLU A 117 14.85 20.50 -0.12
C GLU A 117 15.61 19.70 0.96
N LYS A 118 15.13 19.66 2.20
CA LYS A 118 15.68 18.84 3.28
C LYS A 118 15.68 17.36 2.93
N GLN A 119 14.54 16.84 2.42
CA GLN A 119 14.46 15.44 1.96
C GLN A 119 15.43 15.16 0.82
N THR A 120 15.56 16.11 -0.10
CA THR A 120 16.50 15.99 -1.22
C THR A 120 17.95 15.95 -0.77
N LEU A 121 18.33 16.66 0.32
CA LEU A 121 19.65 16.56 0.93
C LEU A 121 19.96 15.15 1.43
N GLU A 122 19.01 14.48 2.07
CA GLU A 122 19.19 13.09 2.49
C GLU A 122 19.37 12.14 1.30
N LEU A 123 18.65 12.38 0.19
CA LEU A 123 18.82 11.61 -1.04
C LEU A 123 20.19 11.86 -1.68
N ILE A 124 20.71 13.10 -1.63
CA ILE A 124 22.07 13.41 -2.06
C ILE A 124 23.07 12.61 -1.21
N ALA A 125 22.97 12.70 0.12
CA ALA A 125 23.84 11.97 1.03
C ALA A 125 23.78 10.45 0.80
N MET A 126 22.57 9.89 0.66
CA MET A 126 22.35 8.48 0.32
C MET A 126 23.07 8.07 -0.97
N SER A 127 22.96 8.90 -2.02
CA SER A 127 23.57 8.59 -3.32
C SER A 127 25.08 8.60 -3.28
N LEU A 128 25.68 9.48 -2.48
CA LEU A 128 27.12 9.63 -2.31
C LEU A 128 27.70 8.68 -1.25
N SER A 129 26.89 8.13 -0.38
CA SER A 129 27.32 7.18 0.66
C SER A 129 27.89 5.91 0.05
N GLU A 130 28.98 5.38 0.60
CA GLU A 130 29.56 4.09 0.22
C GLU A 130 28.83 2.88 0.80
N LYS A 131 27.82 3.10 1.66
CA LYS A 131 27.03 2.02 2.26
C LYS A 131 26.31 1.23 1.20
N LYS A 132 26.35 -0.10 1.33
CA LYS A 132 25.73 -1.04 0.38
C LYS A 132 24.26 -1.33 0.67
N LEU A 133 23.85 -1.17 1.92
CA LEU A 133 22.47 -1.32 2.36
C LEU A 133 21.85 0.06 2.59
N ILE A 134 20.70 0.31 1.99
CA ILE A 134 19.92 1.53 2.15
C ILE A 134 18.58 1.17 2.78
N LEU A 135 18.24 1.88 3.85
CA LEU A 135 16.96 1.76 4.56
C LEU A 135 16.16 3.05 4.29
N LEU A 136 14.99 2.92 3.65
CA LEU A 136 14.12 4.05 3.33
C LEU A 136 12.82 3.96 4.14
N ASP A 137 12.52 4.96 4.97
CA ASP A 137 11.31 4.99 5.80
C ASP A 137 10.35 6.08 5.33
N GLU A 138 9.32 5.70 4.58
CA GLU A 138 8.24 6.55 4.05
C GLU A 138 8.72 7.77 3.24
N VAL A 139 9.83 7.64 2.53
CA VAL A 139 10.49 8.75 1.82
C VAL A 139 9.64 9.27 0.65
N SER A 140 8.92 8.40 -0.06
CA SER A 140 8.13 8.76 -1.25
C SER A 140 7.03 9.79 -0.96
N ALA A 141 6.43 9.76 0.24
CA ALA A 141 5.31 10.63 0.61
C ALA A 141 5.67 12.13 0.67
N ALA A 142 6.95 12.47 0.84
CA ALA A 142 7.42 13.85 0.97
C ALA A 142 8.05 14.41 -0.32
N LEU A 143 8.16 13.61 -1.40
CA LEU A 143 8.81 13.99 -2.64
C LEU A 143 7.82 14.55 -3.66
N ASP A 144 8.28 15.51 -4.47
CA ASP A 144 7.58 15.87 -5.69
C ASP A 144 7.74 14.78 -6.76
N TYR A 145 6.88 14.82 -7.79
CA TYR A 145 6.86 13.84 -8.87
C TYR A 145 8.23 13.64 -9.55
N MET A 146 8.96 14.74 -9.81
CA MET A 146 10.25 14.66 -10.52
C MET A 146 11.33 14.01 -9.66
N THR A 147 11.36 14.33 -8.37
CA THR A 147 12.31 13.76 -7.41
C THR A 147 11.97 12.29 -7.13
N SER A 148 10.69 11.95 -7.03
CA SER A 148 10.22 10.56 -6.89
C SER A 148 10.65 9.71 -8.09
N LYS A 149 10.47 10.22 -9.32
CA LYS A 149 10.94 9.54 -10.55
C LYS A 149 12.46 9.32 -10.56
N LYS A 150 13.24 10.35 -10.18
CA LYS A 150 14.70 10.20 -10.04
C LYS A 150 15.08 9.13 -9.00
N LEU A 151 14.33 9.04 -7.90
CA LEU A 151 14.57 8.03 -6.87
C LEU A 151 14.29 6.61 -7.40
N ILE A 152 13.19 6.42 -8.12
CA ILE A 152 12.86 5.15 -8.77
C ILE A 152 13.97 4.73 -9.74
N ASP A 153 14.39 5.64 -10.62
CA ASP A 153 15.47 5.37 -11.58
C ASP A 153 16.79 5.05 -10.87
N TYR A 154 17.12 5.80 -9.81
CA TYR A 154 18.32 5.54 -9.00
C TYR A 154 18.29 4.16 -8.35
N ILE A 155 17.17 3.76 -7.73
CA ILE A 155 17.02 2.45 -7.10
C ILE A 155 17.16 1.33 -8.15
N LYS A 156 16.54 1.48 -9.33
CA LYS A 156 16.62 0.49 -10.41
C LYS A 156 18.03 0.29 -10.94
N LEU A 157 18.79 1.37 -11.11
CA LEU A 157 20.11 1.37 -11.70
C LEU A 157 21.25 1.13 -10.69
N SER A 158 20.99 1.31 -9.40
CA SER A 158 22.00 1.17 -8.36
C SER A 158 22.32 -0.29 -8.07
N ASN A 159 23.59 -0.55 -7.73
CA ASN A 159 24.05 -1.86 -7.22
C ASN A 159 23.83 -2.02 -5.71
N LYS A 160 23.24 -1.04 -5.02
CA LYS A 160 22.94 -1.09 -3.60
C LYS A 160 21.71 -1.96 -3.33
N SER A 161 21.62 -2.52 -2.13
CA SER A 161 20.43 -3.21 -1.64
C SER A 161 19.52 -2.22 -0.90
N PHE A 162 18.22 -2.37 -1.06
CA PHE A 162 17.22 -1.47 -0.45
C PHE A 162 16.19 -2.27 0.35
N LEU A 163 15.99 -1.84 1.60
CA LEU A 163 14.83 -2.22 2.40
C LEU A 163 13.99 -0.97 2.64
N MET A 164 12.76 -0.98 2.14
CA MET A 164 11.93 0.21 2.03
C MET A 164 10.62 0.03 2.80
N VAL A 165 10.18 1.09 3.48
CA VAL A 165 8.84 1.24 4.01
C VAL A 165 8.14 2.28 3.15
N SER A 166 7.01 1.91 2.55
CA SER A 166 6.15 2.85 1.84
C SER A 166 4.69 2.44 2.00
N HIS A 167 3.80 3.42 2.03
CA HIS A 167 2.35 3.24 1.90
C HIS A 167 1.84 3.72 0.54
N ASP A 168 2.75 4.20 -0.31
CA ASP A 168 2.49 4.68 -1.65
C ASP A 168 2.54 3.48 -2.60
N GLU A 169 1.36 2.98 -2.96
CA GLU A 169 1.22 1.83 -3.85
C GLU A 169 1.81 2.15 -5.23
N ASP A 170 1.64 3.37 -5.74
CA ASP A 170 2.19 3.80 -7.03
C ASP A 170 3.73 3.77 -7.03
N PHE A 171 4.35 4.08 -5.88
CA PHE A 171 5.79 3.98 -5.73
C PHE A 171 6.25 2.51 -5.68
N ILE A 172 5.57 1.66 -4.91
CA ILE A 172 5.90 0.22 -4.75
C ILE A 172 5.82 -0.50 -6.10
N GLN A 173 4.79 -0.26 -6.89
CA GLN A 173 4.53 -0.89 -8.18
C GLN A 173 5.64 -0.66 -9.23
N ASN A 174 6.49 0.34 -9.03
CA ASN A 174 7.63 0.54 -9.93
C ASN A 174 8.72 -0.53 -9.81
N PHE A 175 8.62 -1.43 -8.83
CA PHE A 175 9.68 -2.38 -8.51
C PHE A 175 9.16 -3.82 -8.50
N ASP A 176 9.91 -4.72 -9.12
CA ASP A 176 9.79 -6.16 -8.86
C ASP A 176 10.55 -6.47 -7.57
N ALA A 177 9.88 -6.35 -6.43
CA ALA A 177 10.48 -6.44 -5.12
C ALA A 177 9.66 -7.34 -4.19
N ARG A 178 10.32 -8.02 -3.26
CA ARG A 178 9.64 -8.83 -2.24
C ARG A 178 8.93 -7.93 -1.24
N GLU A 179 7.65 -8.18 -1.01
CA GLU A 179 6.89 -7.56 0.06
C GLU A 179 6.89 -8.43 1.32
N ILE A 180 7.26 -7.84 2.45
CA ILE A 180 7.36 -8.48 3.75
C ILE A 180 6.31 -7.88 4.66
N PHE A 181 5.28 -8.64 4.98
CA PHE A 181 4.17 -8.18 5.80
C PHE A 181 4.49 -8.32 7.29
N LEU A 182 4.50 -7.19 8.01
CA LEU A 182 4.61 -7.16 9.46
C LEU A 182 3.23 -7.06 10.09
N ASP A 183 2.89 -8.05 10.93
CA ASP A 183 1.69 -8.03 11.79
C ASP A 183 2.09 -8.15 13.27
N LYS A 184 1.45 -7.35 14.14
CA LYS A 184 1.67 -7.40 15.59
C LYS A 184 1.32 -8.75 16.23
N GLN A 185 0.46 -9.56 15.61
CA GLN A 185 -0.06 -10.80 16.18
C GLN A 185 0.50 -12.09 15.58
N LYS A 186 1.15 -12.02 14.42
CA LYS A 186 1.74 -13.19 13.75
C LYS A 186 3.09 -12.78 13.15
N ASN A 187 4.14 -13.46 13.57
CA ASN A 187 5.45 -13.44 12.88
C ASN A 187 5.24 -13.74 11.41
N ILE A 188 5.65 -12.84 10.55
CA ILE A 188 5.74 -12.95 9.07
C ILE A 188 4.65 -13.82 8.44
N LEU A 189 3.67 -13.21 7.83
CA LEU A 189 2.97 -13.86 6.72
C LEU A 189 3.88 -13.72 5.50
N ASP A 190 4.76 -14.69 5.30
CA ASP A 190 5.37 -14.94 4.00
C ASP A 190 4.23 -15.33 3.05
N GLN A 191 3.62 -14.37 2.41
CA GLN A 191 2.89 -14.66 1.19
C GLN A 191 3.92 -14.89 0.08
N LYS A 192 4.62 -16.04 0.13
CA LYS A 192 4.81 -16.77 -1.12
C LYS A 192 3.40 -16.98 -1.65
N ASN A 193 3.15 -16.43 -2.85
CA ASN A 193 1.99 -16.81 -3.63
C ASN A 193 1.73 -18.30 -3.43
N GLU A 194 0.89 -18.65 -2.45
CA GLU A 194 0.17 -19.90 -2.52
C GLU A 194 -0.65 -19.71 -3.79
N THR A 195 -0.18 -20.32 -4.85
CA THR A 195 -0.94 -20.56 -6.05
C THR A 195 -2.25 -21.16 -5.60
N ILE A 196 -3.25 -20.28 -5.44
CA ILE A 196 -4.65 -20.69 -5.28
C ILE A 196 -4.86 -21.62 -6.47
N LYS A 197 -5.14 -22.89 -6.20
CA LYS A 197 -5.37 -23.91 -7.23
C LYS A 197 -6.46 -23.38 -8.14
N ASN A 198 -6.06 -22.79 -9.26
CA ASN A 198 -6.96 -22.29 -10.28
C ASN A 198 -7.81 -23.47 -10.74
N ASN A 199 -9.11 -23.34 -10.55
CA ASN A 199 -10.05 -24.24 -11.19
C ASN A 199 -9.99 -23.90 -12.70
N PRO A 200 -9.49 -24.81 -13.57
CA PRO A 200 -9.11 -24.46 -14.95
C PRO A 200 -10.27 -24.02 -15.85
N ASN A 201 -11.50 -24.06 -15.36
CA ASN A 201 -12.70 -23.77 -16.16
C ASN A 201 -13.37 -22.42 -15.84
N LYS A 202 -12.85 -21.58 -14.93
CA LYS A 202 -13.52 -20.35 -14.51
C LYS A 202 -12.49 -19.25 -14.29
N LYS A 203 -12.57 -18.22 -15.15
CA LYS A 203 -11.62 -17.10 -15.16
C LYS A 203 -12.24 -15.85 -14.58
N ILE A 204 -11.44 -15.08 -13.86
CA ILE A 204 -11.70 -13.67 -13.55
C ILE A 204 -11.06 -12.85 -14.66
N ILE A 205 -11.85 -12.05 -15.37
CA ILE A 205 -11.41 -11.28 -16.53
C ILE A 205 -11.17 -9.83 -16.10
N GLY A 206 -9.93 -9.36 -16.22
CA GLY A 206 -9.59 -7.94 -16.11
C GLY A 206 -9.94 -7.21 -17.39
N ILE A 207 -10.50 -6.00 -17.29
CA ILE A 207 -10.77 -5.12 -18.43
C ILE A 207 -10.13 -3.77 -18.16
N TYR A 208 -9.10 -3.42 -18.92
CA TYR A 208 -8.49 -2.11 -18.89
C TYR A 208 -9.24 -1.14 -19.80
N ILE A 209 -9.70 -0.02 -19.24
CA ILE A 209 -10.46 1.01 -19.96
C ILE A 209 -9.77 2.37 -19.73
N LYS A 210 -9.25 2.99 -20.82
CA LYS A 210 -8.70 4.36 -20.77
C LYS A 210 -9.77 5.45 -20.77
N ASP A 211 -10.91 5.17 -21.39
CA ASP A 211 -12.00 6.13 -21.58
C ASP A 211 -13.26 5.60 -20.93
N ASP A 212 -13.72 6.25 -19.87
CA ASP A 212 -14.93 5.88 -19.13
C ASP A 212 -16.18 5.79 -20.02
N ALA A 213 -16.23 6.50 -21.16
CA ALA A 213 -17.34 6.39 -22.09
C ALA A 213 -17.54 4.97 -22.65
N LYS A 214 -16.47 4.19 -22.71
CA LYS A 214 -16.51 2.80 -23.20
C LYS A 214 -17.12 1.81 -22.21
N ILE A 215 -17.28 2.18 -20.93
CA ILE A 215 -17.93 1.30 -19.95
C ILE A 215 -19.33 0.88 -20.39
N ASN A 216 -20.08 1.81 -20.99
CA ASN A 216 -21.43 1.50 -21.46
C ASN A 216 -21.44 0.45 -22.57
N GLU A 217 -20.39 0.34 -23.39
CA GLU A 217 -20.26 -0.70 -24.41
C GLU A 217 -20.01 -2.08 -23.77
N VAL A 218 -19.29 -2.10 -22.63
CA VAL A 218 -19.08 -3.34 -21.87
C VAL A 218 -20.38 -3.76 -21.20
N LEU A 219 -21.05 -2.84 -20.49
CA LEU A 219 -22.30 -3.15 -19.77
C LEU A 219 -23.43 -3.62 -20.69
N LYS A 220 -23.55 -3.07 -21.90
CA LYS A 220 -24.56 -3.48 -22.90
C LYS A 220 -24.43 -4.93 -23.36
N LYS A 221 -23.30 -5.59 -23.15
CA LYS A 221 -23.09 -7.00 -23.50
C LYS A 221 -23.84 -7.95 -22.55
N PHE A 222 -24.24 -7.48 -21.38
CA PHE A 222 -24.89 -8.28 -20.36
C PHE A 222 -26.33 -7.81 -20.13
N LYS A 223 -27.25 -8.78 -19.98
CA LYS A 223 -28.67 -8.48 -19.74
C LYS A 223 -28.99 -8.26 -18.28
N GLN A 224 -28.31 -9.02 -17.41
CA GLN A 224 -28.51 -9.00 -15.96
C GLN A 224 -27.15 -9.23 -15.29
N PHE A 225 -26.80 -8.39 -14.33
CA PHE A 225 -25.50 -8.44 -13.63
C PHE A 225 -25.53 -7.66 -12.32
N ALA A 226 -24.65 -8.01 -11.40
CA ALA A 226 -24.29 -7.16 -10.26
C ALA A 226 -23.22 -6.17 -10.70
N TYR A 227 -23.34 -4.91 -10.31
CA TYR A 227 -22.45 -3.84 -10.76
C TYR A 227 -21.98 -2.94 -9.65
N VAL A 228 -20.66 -2.87 -9.48
CA VAL A 228 -20.01 -1.87 -8.64
C VAL A 228 -19.48 -0.77 -9.56
N PRO A 229 -20.07 0.45 -9.55
CA PRO A 229 -19.64 1.56 -10.41
C PRO A 229 -18.35 2.21 -9.87
N LYS A 230 -17.61 2.91 -10.74
CA LYS A 230 -16.42 3.69 -10.41
C LYS A 230 -16.71 4.74 -9.32
N ASP A 231 -17.82 5.46 -9.43
CA ASP A 231 -18.36 6.31 -8.36
C ASP A 231 -19.54 5.60 -7.68
N VAL A 232 -19.26 5.01 -6.52
CA VAL A 232 -20.27 4.25 -5.76
C VAL A 232 -21.44 5.08 -5.25
N ARG A 233 -21.32 6.42 -5.20
CA ARG A 233 -22.41 7.31 -4.81
C ARG A 233 -23.58 7.23 -5.80
N MET A 234 -23.29 6.92 -7.06
CA MET A 234 -24.33 6.70 -8.10
C MET A 234 -25.20 5.47 -7.82
N ALA A 235 -24.77 4.57 -6.97
CA ALA A 235 -25.48 3.34 -6.61
C ALA A 235 -26.15 3.42 -5.22
N LEU A 236 -26.24 4.62 -4.63
CA LEU A 236 -26.70 4.82 -3.26
C LEU A 236 -27.77 5.90 -3.17
N LEU A 237 -28.74 5.69 -2.29
CA LEU A 237 -29.67 6.72 -1.83
C LEU A 237 -29.01 7.44 -0.65
N MET A 238 -28.35 8.58 -0.94
CA MET A 238 -27.47 9.25 0.02
C MET A 238 -28.19 9.78 1.26
N ASP A 239 -29.45 10.20 1.14
CA ASP A 239 -30.26 10.74 2.24
C ASP A 239 -31.01 9.64 3.02
N GLU A 240 -30.83 8.39 2.64
CA GLU A 240 -31.44 7.25 3.28
C GLU A 240 -30.47 6.51 4.22
N THR A 241 -31.01 5.68 5.11
CA THR A 241 -30.23 4.91 6.06
C THR A 241 -29.41 3.80 5.38
N ALA A 242 -28.33 3.39 6.02
CA ALA A 242 -27.45 2.34 5.51
C ALA A 242 -28.20 1.01 5.28
N TYR A 243 -29.13 0.61 6.20
CA TYR A 243 -29.89 -0.62 6.01
C TYR A 243 -30.76 -0.60 4.75
N LYS A 244 -31.33 0.56 4.39
CA LYS A 244 -32.12 0.71 3.16
C LYS A 244 -31.26 0.55 1.92
N ASN A 245 -30.04 1.07 1.95
CA ASN A 245 -29.09 0.90 0.87
C ASN A 245 -28.57 -0.54 0.76
N ILE A 246 -28.33 -1.22 1.87
CA ILE A 246 -27.90 -2.64 1.88
C ILE A 246 -28.99 -3.53 1.25
N PHE A 247 -30.25 -3.32 1.61
CA PHE A 247 -31.38 -4.15 1.17
C PHE A 247 -32.29 -3.49 0.15
N ILE A 248 -31.78 -2.55 -0.64
CA ILE A 248 -32.57 -1.80 -1.61
C ILE A 248 -33.34 -2.72 -2.58
N TYR A 249 -32.71 -3.79 -3.04
CA TYR A 249 -33.34 -4.75 -3.96
C TYR A 249 -34.49 -5.54 -3.32
N ASP A 250 -34.34 -5.91 -2.04
CA ASP A 250 -35.38 -6.61 -1.28
C ASP A 250 -36.56 -5.69 -0.97
N ILE A 251 -36.26 -4.43 -0.63
CA ILE A 251 -37.28 -3.40 -0.39
C ILE A 251 -38.09 -3.13 -1.64
N LEU A 252 -37.44 -3.02 -2.80
CA LEU A 252 -38.11 -2.83 -4.09
C LEU A 252 -38.99 -4.02 -4.48
N LYS A 253 -38.63 -5.23 -4.03
CA LYS A 253 -39.44 -6.45 -4.22
C LYS A 253 -40.51 -6.65 -3.14
N ASN A 254 -40.67 -5.67 -2.22
CA ASN A 254 -41.61 -5.72 -1.10
C ASN A 254 -41.44 -6.95 -0.18
N ILE A 255 -40.21 -7.44 -0.02
CA ILE A 255 -39.90 -8.55 0.88
C ILE A 255 -40.02 -8.05 2.33
N LYS A 256 -40.93 -8.65 3.11
CA LYS A 256 -41.12 -8.27 4.52
C LYS A 256 -40.14 -9.03 5.41
N THR A 257 -39.26 -8.30 6.09
CA THR A 257 -38.27 -8.85 7.02
C THR A 257 -37.80 -7.77 8.00
N ASP A 258 -37.10 -8.16 9.07
CA ASP A 258 -36.37 -7.21 9.94
C ASP A 258 -35.07 -6.80 9.25
N TYR A 259 -35.14 -5.73 8.48
CA TYR A 259 -33.98 -5.20 7.74
C TYR A 259 -32.89 -4.65 8.65
N ILE A 260 -33.25 -4.10 9.83
CA ILE A 260 -32.24 -3.52 10.73
C ILE A 260 -31.36 -4.64 11.28
N LYS A 261 -31.96 -5.70 11.80
CA LYS A 261 -31.22 -6.85 12.32
C LYS A 261 -30.34 -7.49 11.24
N LYS A 262 -30.88 -7.72 10.04
CA LYS A 262 -30.10 -8.25 8.91
C LYS A 262 -28.96 -7.33 8.48
N ALA A 263 -29.15 -6.00 8.56
CA ALA A 263 -28.10 -5.05 8.24
C ALA A 263 -26.98 -5.08 9.29
N GLU A 264 -27.32 -5.26 10.57
CA GLU A 264 -26.32 -5.43 11.62
C GLU A 264 -25.50 -6.72 11.41
N ASP A 265 -26.15 -7.83 11.02
CA ASP A 265 -25.46 -9.07 10.66
C ASP A 265 -24.54 -8.88 9.44
N PHE A 266 -25.00 -8.16 8.40
CA PHE A 266 -24.19 -7.82 7.22
C PHE A 266 -23.00 -6.95 7.60
N ILE A 267 -23.22 -5.90 8.42
CA ILE A 267 -22.18 -4.98 8.89
C ILE A 267 -21.12 -5.75 9.68
N ALA A 268 -21.54 -6.66 10.58
CA ALA A 268 -20.64 -7.50 11.36
C ALA A 268 -19.84 -8.48 10.46
N LYS A 269 -20.52 -9.15 9.51
CA LYS A 269 -19.90 -10.08 8.56
C LYS A 269 -18.76 -9.46 7.79
N TYR A 270 -18.92 -8.23 7.30
CA TYR A 270 -17.93 -7.53 6.48
C TYR A 270 -17.11 -6.49 7.27
N LYS A 271 -17.20 -6.52 8.61
CA LYS A 271 -16.45 -5.64 9.53
C LYS A 271 -16.57 -4.16 9.17
N LEU A 272 -17.76 -3.72 8.75
CA LEU A 272 -18.01 -2.34 8.37
C LEU A 272 -18.06 -1.44 9.60
N LYS A 273 -17.64 -0.18 9.45
CA LYS A 273 -17.48 0.77 10.57
C LYS A 273 -18.60 1.83 10.57
N PHE A 274 -19.86 1.38 10.57
CA PHE A 274 -21.06 2.20 10.70
C PHE A 274 -22.21 1.36 11.28
N LYS A 275 -23.35 1.97 11.60
CA LYS A 275 -24.55 1.32 12.10
C LYS A 275 -25.63 1.23 11.04
N ALA A 276 -26.55 0.29 11.19
CA ALA A 276 -27.66 0.10 10.26
C ALA A 276 -28.50 1.37 10.03
N ASN A 277 -28.71 2.16 11.08
CA ASN A 277 -29.50 3.39 11.03
C ASN A 277 -28.71 4.66 10.68
N ASP A 278 -27.40 4.58 10.45
CA ASP A 278 -26.64 5.74 10.05
C ASP A 278 -27.11 6.24 8.67
N ILE A 279 -27.18 7.55 8.50
CA ILE A 279 -27.53 8.15 7.20
C ILE A 279 -26.34 8.00 6.26
N THR A 280 -26.58 7.50 5.06
CA THR A 280 -25.55 7.10 4.11
C THR A 280 -24.58 8.23 3.75
N ASN A 281 -25.05 9.48 3.63
CA ASN A 281 -24.20 10.62 3.32
C ASN A 281 -23.20 10.99 4.43
N THR A 282 -23.39 10.48 5.66
CA THR A 282 -22.44 10.68 6.78
C THR A 282 -21.30 9.67 6.80
N LEU A 283 -21.37 8.65 5.95
CA LEU A 283 -20.35 7.59 5.88
C LEU A 283 -19.10 8.07 5.13
N SER A 284 -17.93 7.60 5.56
CA SER A 284 -16.68 7.84 4.83
C SER A 284 -16.71 7.17 3.43
N GLY A 285 -15.94 7.72 2.49
CA GLY A 285 -15.85 7.17 1.13
C GLY A 285 -15.49 5.68 1.09
N GLY A 286 -14.55 5.24 1.93
CA GLY A 286 -14.20 3.83 2.04
C GLY A 286 -15.32 2.95 2.61
N ASN A 287 -16.18 3.48 3.49
CA ASN A 287 -17.37 2.76 3.97
C ASN A 287 -18.46 2.69 2.90
N LEU A 288 -18.63 3.75 2.11
CA LEU A 288 -19.55 3.72 0.95
C LEU A 288 -19.11 2.68 -0.09
N GLN A 289 -17.81 2.64 -0.38
CA GLN A 289 -17.22 1.65 -1.29
C GLN A 289 -17.49 0.22 -0.82
N LYS A 290 -17.19 -0.06 0.45
CA LYS A 290 -17.41 -1.39 1.06
C LYS A 290 -18.90 -1.76 1.07
N LEU A 291 -19.79 -0.83 1.39
CA LEU A 291 -21.23 -1.07 1.40
C LEU A 291 -21.72 -1.52 0.01
N VAL A 292 -21.42 -0.74 -1.02
CA VAL A 292 -21.86 -1.06 -2.40
C VAL A 292 -21.22 -2.37 -2.86
N PHE A 293 -19.92 -2.54 -2.68
CA PHE A 293 -19.20 -3.73 -3.11
C PHE A 293 -19.78 -5.01 -2.50
N PHE A 294 -19.90 -5.10 -1.18
CA PHE A 294 -20.42 -6.32 -0.54
C PHE A 294 -21.91 -6.52 -0.78
N ARG A 295 -22.70 -5.44 -0.89
CA ARG A 295 -24.10 -5.54 -1.31
C ARG A 295 -24.24 -6.20 -2.68
N GLU A 296 -23.46 -5.74 -3.66
CA GLU A 296 -23.53 -6.30 -5.01
C GLU A 296 -23.04 -7.75 -5.06
N LEU A 297 -22.01 -8.11 -4.27
CA LEU A 297 -21.56 -9.49 -4.19
C LEU A 297 -22.53 -10.44 -3.47
N GLU A 298 -23.40 -9.95 -2.58
CA GLU A 298 -24.43 -10.77 -1.94
C GLU A 298 -25.61 -11.09 -2.87
N ARG A 299 -25.74 -10.38 -3.98
CA ARG A 299 -26.77 -10.70 -4.98
C ARG A 299 -26.47 -12.05 -5.61
N ASP A 300 -27.52 -12.82 -5.91
CA ASP A 300 -27.41 -14.06 -6.68
C ASP A 300 -27.55 -13.74 -8.18
N GLU A 301 -26.47 -13.27 -8.76
CA GLU A 301 -26.37 -12.99 -10.20
C GLU A 301 -25.35 -13.95 -10.84
N ASP A 302 -25.46 -14.14 -12.14
CA ASP A 302 -24.49 -14.97 -12.87
C ASP A 302 -23.25 -14.19 -13.29
N VAL A 303 -23.36 -12.87 -13.38
CA VAL A 303 -22.30 -11.97 -13.83
C VAL A 303 -22.08 -10.86 -12.79
N TYR A 304 -20.83 -10.61 -12.47
CA TYR A 304 -20.40 -9.52 -11.58
C TYR A 304 -19.42 -8.62 -12.32
N ILE A 305 -19.70 -7.32 -12.35
CA ILE A 305 -18.85 -6.30 -12.97
C ILE A 305 -18.42 -5.32 -11.90
N LEU A 306 -17.11 -5.27 -11.61
CA LEU A 306 -16.50 -4.57 -10.48
C LEU A 306 -15.55 -3.49 -11.00
N TYR A 307 -15.96 -2.21 -10.99
CA TYR A 307 -15.16 -1.13 -11.54
C TYR A 307 -14.41 -0.40 -10.41
N ASN A 308 -13.06 -0.40 -10.45
CA ASN A 308 -12.16 0.20 -9.46
C ASN A 308 -12.57 -0.19 -8.02
N TYR A 309 -12.93 -1.45 -7.81
CA TYR A 309 -13.60 -1.88 -6.57
C TYR A 309 -12.74 -1.71 -5.31
N LYS A 310 -11.41 -1.74 -5.43
CA LYS A 310 -10.47 -1.60 -4.32
C LYS A 310 -10.31 -0.16 -3.84
N LYS A 311 -10.73 0.83 -4.61
CA LYS A 311 -10.49 2.25 -4.34
C LYS A 311 -11.07 2.67 -3.00
N GLY A 312 -10.24 3.25 -2.13
CA GLY A 312 -10.64 3.69 -0.80
C GLY A 312 -10.86 2.59 0.24
N MET A 313 -10.61 1.32 -0.09
CA MET A 313 -10.61 0.22 0.86
C MET A 313 -9.28 0.13 1.61
N ASP A 314 -9.35 -0.16 2.91
CA ASP A 314 -8.18 -0.52 3.70
C ASP A 314 -7.71 -1.95 3.36
N PHE A 315 -6.50 -2.31 3.76
CA PHE A 315 -5.89 -3.61 3.46
C PHE A 315 -6.76 -4.81 3.88
N GLU A 316 -7.40 -4.75 5.05
CA GLU A 316 -8.26 -5.83 5.54
C GLU A 316 -9.51 -5.98 4.66
N ALA A 317 -10.09 -4.85 4.23
CA ALA A 317 -11.23 -4.86 3.33
C ALA A 317 -10.87 -5.35 1.91
N LYS A 318 -9.69 -5.01 1.39
CA LYS A 318 -9.19 -5.52 0.10
C LYS A 318 -9.06 -7.05 0.14
N ALA A 319 -8.48 -7.61 1.21
CA ALA A 319 -8.35 -9.05 1.39
C ALA A 319 -9.72 -9.76 1.46
N LEU A 320 -10.64 -9.24 2.26
CA LEU A 320 -12.01 -9.77 2.33
C LEU A 320 -12.75 -9.68 0.98
N ALA A 321 -12.51 -8.60 0.23
CA ALA A 321 -13.10 -8.42 -1.09
C ALA A 321 -12.57 -9.48 -2.08
N GLN A 322 -11.27 -9.74 -2.10
CA GLN A 322 -10.66 -10.76 -2.95
C GLN A 322 -11.16 -12.16 -2.60
N GLU A 323 -11.24 -12.51 -1.31
CA GLU A 323 -11.82 -13.79 -0.86
C GLU A 323 -13.28 -13.95 -1.33
N ALA A 324 -14.09 -12.88 -1.23
CA ALA A 324 -15.48 -12.90 -1.65
C ALA A 324 -15.62 -13.05 -3.17
N ILE A 325 -14.76 -12.41 -3.96
CA ILE A 325 -14.71 -12.54 -5.43
C ILE A 325 -14.33 -13.98 -5.81
N ILE A 326 -13.28 -14.54 -5.19
CA ILE A 326 -12.82 -15.90 -5.45
C ILE A 326 -13.93 -16.90 -5.15
N LYS A 327 -14.64 -16.70 -4.03
CA LYS A 327 -15.79 -17.55 -3.68
C LYS A 327 -16.85 -17.53 -4.77
N ARG A 328 -17.24 -16.37 -5.30
CA ARG A 328 -18.22 -16.26 -6.39
C ARG A 328 -17.74 -16.94 -7.67
N ARG A 329 -16.45 -16.77 -8.03
CA ARG A 329 -15.85 -17.52 -9.14
C ARG A 329 -15.98 -19.03 -8.94
N ASP A 330 -15.69 -19.54 -7.76
CA ASP A 330 -15.73 -20.97 -7.45
C ASP A 330 -17.17 -21.54 -7.45
N GLU A 331 -18.17 -20.69 -7.15
CA GLU A 331 -19.60 -20.97 -7.31
C GLU A 331 -20.06 -20.98 -8.77
N GLY A 332 -19.20 -20.66 -9.74
CA GLY A 332 -19.52 -20.72 -11.16
C GLY A 332 -19.90 -19.41 -11.80
N LYS A 333 -19.73 -18.32 -11.11
CA LYS A 333 -20.11 -17.00 -11.58
C LYS A 333 -19.03 -16.40 -12.49
N GLU A 334 -19.46 -15.58 -13.46
CA GLU A 334 -18.56 -14.81 -14.32
C GLU A 334 -18.21 -13.49 -13.67
N ILE A 335 -16.90 -13.18 -13.58
CA ILE A 335 -16.42 -11.98 -12.89
C ILE A 335 -15.55 -11.15 -13.83
N TYR A 336 -15.90 -9.88 -13.93
CA TYR A 336 -15.18 -8.87 -14.68
C TYR A 336 -14.71 -7.78 -13.74
N ILE A 337 -13.38 -7.61 -13.63
CA ILE A 337 -12.76 -6.51 -12.88
C ILE A 337 -12.32 -5.45 -13.87
N ILE A 338 -12.87 -4.25 -13.74
CA ILE A 338 -12.57 -3.13 -14.63
C ILE A 338 -11.70 -2.13 -13.87
N SER A 339 -10.65 -1.64 -14.51
CA SER A 339 -9.83 -0.55 -13.99
C SER A 339 -9.39 0.39 -15.10
N ASP A 340 -9.24 1.67 -14.78
CA ASP A 340 -8.54 2.68 -15.56
C ASP A 340 -7.04 2.70 -15.27
N ASP A 341 -6.57 1.84 -14.37
CA ASP A 341 -5.17 1.56 -14.08
C ASP A 341 -4.81 0.13 -14.52
N TYR A 342 -3.92 0.04 -15.51
CA TYR A 342 -3.49 -1.24 -16.08
C TYR A 342 -2.63 -2.05 -15.11
N GLU A 343 -1.81 -1.36 -14.31
CA GLU A 343 -0.93 -2.04 -13.35
C GLU A 343 -1.75 -2.58 -12.17
N GLU A 344 -2.78 -1.84 -11.72
CA GLU A 344 -3.71 -2.36 -10.70
C GLU A 344 -4.34 -3.69 -11.14
N LEU A 345 -4.71 -3.82 -12.42
CA LEU A 345 -5.25 -5.08 -12.95
C LEU A 345 -4.26 -6.22 -12.98
N LYS A 346 -2.98 -5.96 -13.27
CA LYS A 346 -1.93 -6.99 -13.26
C LYS A 346 -1.70 -7.58 -11.87
N GLU A 347 -1.86 -6.74 -10.85
CA GLU A 347 -1.68 -7.12 -9.45
C GLU A 347 -2.93 -7.67 -8.80
N ASP A 348 -4.05 -7.62 -9.51
CA ASP A 348 -5.31 -8.17 -9.03
C ASP A 348 -5.41 -9.68 -9.32
N ILE A 349 -6.43 -10.31 -8.73
CA ILE A 349 -6.77 -11.72 -8.88
C ILE A 349 -7.32 -12.07 -10.28
N VAL A 350 -6.85 -11.41 -11.33
CA VAL A 350 -7.32 -11.62 -12.71
C VAL A 350 -6.50 -12.70 -13.42
N ASP A 351 -7.18 -13.55 -14.19
CA ASP A 351 -6.54 -14.62 -14.97
C ASP A 351 -6.18 -14.16 -16.39
N GLU A 352 -6.83 -13.12 -16.90
CA GLU A 352 -6.67 -12.61 -18.25
C GLU A 352 -7.04 -11.12 -18.29
N ILE A 353 -6.25 -10.27 -18.95
CA ILE A 353 -6.55 -8.85 -19.11
C ILE A 353 -6.91 -8.55 -20.57
N LYS A 354 -8.05 -7.87 -20.78
CA LYS A 354 -8.49 -7.33 -22.06
C LYS A 354 -8.37 -5.81 -22.06
N ILE A 355 -7.89 -5.24 -23.14
CA ILE A 355 -7.75 -3.78 -23.34
C ILE A 355 -8.88 -3.34 -24.28
N ILE A 356 -9.66 -2.31 -23.85
CA ILE A 356 -10.78 -1.76 -24.63
C ILE A 356 -10.61 -0.26 -24.88
#